data_7580fbbb27f1c441912f1109bf5d4425
#
_entry.id   7580fbbb27f1c441912f1109bf5d4425
#
_cell.length_a   1.000
_cell.length_b   1.000
_cell.length_c   1.000
_cell.angle_alpha   90.00
_cell.angle_beta   90.00
_cell.angle_gamma   90.00
#
_symmetry.space_group_name_H-M   'P 1'
#
loop_
_entity.id
_entity.type
_entity.pdbx_description
1 polymer ?
#
loop_
_entity_poly.entity_id
_entity_poly.type
_entity_poly.pdbx_seq_one_letter_code
_entity_poly.pdbx_strand_id
1 'polypeptide(L)'
;MIKKSKLAIILSNFETFKEPKAELEQYPFDGQSASEMLWNAHQLGDIEGKVIADFGCGTGILGIGALLLGAKEVYFIDTSNSAVQTAKKNLKQIEEELGENLHEKAHFLIGDISMFNRKVDTVIQNPPFGTQKEHADRIFLEKAIENGKIVYSVHKTSTMDFLKTFSKQKNSHITHVFRMEMQLKQTMKWHKSDIRRVDVSAIRIEKLK
;
A
#
# COMPACT_ATOMS: atom_id res chain seq x y z
N MET A 1 -6.30 1.84 -21.29
CA MET A 1 -5.51 2.29 -20.10
C MET A 1 -6.36 3.26 -19.28
N ILE A 2 -6.52 3.04 -18.00
CA ILE A 2 -7.26 3.92 -17.07
C ILE A 2 -6.49 5.23 -16.87
N LYS A 3 -7.19 6.37 -16.78
CA LYS A 3 -6.57 7.67 -16.47
C LYS A 3 -6.42 7.86 -14.96
N LYS A 4 -5.41 8.63 -14.50
CA LYS A 4 -5.17 8.91 -13.07
C LYS A 4 -6.43 9.40 -12.33
N SER A 5 -7.19 10.34 -12.94
CA SER A 5 -8.42 10.86 -12.33
C SER A 5 -9.50 9.81 -12.17
N LYS A 6 -9.67 8.91 -13.15
CA LYS A 6 -10.63 7.80 -13.06
C LYS A 6 -10.19 6.79 -11.98
N LEU A 7 -8.88 6.50 -11.89
CA LEU A 7 -8.32 5.65 -10.84
C LEU A 7 -8.63 6.23 -9.45
N ALA A 8 -8.40 7.53 -9.24
CA ALA A 8 -8.69 8.19 -7.97
C ALA A 8 -10.17 8.08 -7.58
N ILE A 9 -11.09 8.28 -8.52
CA ILE A 9 -12.53 8.15 -8.29
C ILE A 9 -12.88 6.71 -7.89
N ILE A 10 -12.40 5.72 -8.62
CA ILE A 10 -12.65 4.31 -8.33
C ILE A 10 -12.17 3.97 -6.92
N LEU A 11 -10.90 4.27 -6.60
CA LEU A 11 -10.31 3.95 -5.31
C LEU A 11 -10.99 4.68 -4.14
N SER A 12 -11.56 5.87 -4.37
CA SER A 12 -12.29 6.62 -3.35
C SER A 12 -13.65 6.02 -3.00
N ASN A 13 -14.20 5.15 -3.85
CA ASN A 13 -15.49 4.48 -3.65
C ASN A 13 -15.36 3.11 -2.94
N PHE A 14 -14.15 2.67 -2.62
CA PHE A 14 -13.96 1.39 -1.95
C PHE A 14 -14.53 1.38 -0.54
N GLU A 15 -15.09 0.22 -0.14
CA GLU A 15 -15.41 -0.03 1.27
C GLU A 15 -14.12 0.06 2.10
N THR A 16 -14.20 0.82 3.19
CA THR A 16 -13.10 0.94 4.17
C THR A 16 -13.29 -0.04 5.32
N PHE A 17 -12.37 -0.01 6.30
CA PHE A 17 -12.50 -0.82 7.51
C PHE A 17 -13.84 -0.55 8.22
N LYS A 18 -14.63 -1.60 8.48
CA LYS A 18 -15.89 -1.49 9.23
C LYS A 18 -15.67 -1.13 10.69
N GLU A 19 -14.65 -1.76 11.29
CA GLU A 19 -14.23 -1.57 12.67
C GLU A 19 -12.70 -1.45 12.69
N PRO A 20 -12.18 -0.24 12.42
CA PRO A 20 -10.74 -0.04 12.37
C PRO A 20 -10.13 -0.26 13.75
N LYS A 21 -9.12 -1.13 13.82
CA LYS A 21 -8.40 -1.43 15.06
C LYS A 21 -7.23 -0.46 15.21
N ALA A 22 -7.29 0.39 16.23
CA ALA A 22 -6.22 1.35 16.52
C ALA A 22 -4.89 0.65 16.81
N GLU A 23 -4.93 -0.52 17.47
CA GLU A 23 -3.76 -1.37 17.79
C GLU A 23 -2.99 -1.84 16.53
N LEU A 24 -3.71 -1.98 15.39
CA LEU A 24 -3.14 -2.36 14.10
C LEU A 24 -2.86 -1.14 13.22
N GLU A 25 -3.05 0.08 13.74
CA GLU A 25 -2.91 1.32 12.98
C GLU A 25 -3.67 1.28 11.65
N GLN A 26 -4.90 0.74 11.65
CA GLN A 26 -5.75 0.61 10.46
C GLN A 26 -6.33 1.96 10.04
N TYR A 27 -5.49 2.80 9.47
CA TYR A 27 -5.92 4.06 8.85
C TYR A 27 -6.18 3.83 7.37
N PRO A 28 -7.38 4.16 6.87
CA PRO A 28 -7.64 4.03 5.43
C PRO A 28 -6.73 4.97 4.66
N PHE A 29 -6.01 4.42 3.68
CA PHE A 29 -5.30 5.23 2.70
C PHE A 29 -6.34 5.81 1.75
N ASP A 30 -6.35 7.13 1.56
CA ASP A 30 -7.37 7.76 0.71
C ASP A 30 -7.11 7.52 -0.78
N GLY A 31 -8.19 7.51 -1.58
CA GLY A 31 -8.11 7.17 -3.00
C GLY A 31 -7.26 8.14 -3.82
N GLN A 32 -7.18 9.40 -3.43
CA GLN A 32 -6.36 10.40 -4.11
C GLN A 32 -4.87 10.10 -3.90
N SER A 33 -4.45 9.93 -2.65
CA SER A 33 -3.05 9.60 -2.30
C SER A 33 -2.62 8.25 -2.87
N ALA A 34 -3.51 7.24 -2.79
CA ALA A 34 -3.25 5.92 -3.38
C ALA A 34 -3.07 6.02 -4.91
N SER A 35 -3.96 6.73 -5.60
CA SER A 35 -3.87 6.92 -7.05
C SER A 35 -2.61 7.68 -7.45
N GLU A 36 -2.18 8.65 -6.65
CA GLU A 36 -0.96 9.41 -6.94
C GLU A 36 0.29 8.54 -6.84
N MET A 37 0.43 7.77 -5.76
CA MET A 37 1.54 6.85 -5.58
C MET A 37 1.58 5.80 -6.70
N LEU A 38 0.45 5.15 -6.98
CA LEU A 38 0.36 4.11 -8.00
C LEU A 38 0.58 4.65 -9.41
N TRP A 39 0.09 5.86 -9.72
CA TRP A 39 0.32 6.49 -11.00
C TRP A 39 1.80 6.79 -11.24
N ASN A 40 2.49 7.33 -10.22
CA ASN A 40 3.94 7.55 -10.29
C ASN A 40 4.69 6.23 -10.50
N ALA A 41 4.30 5.16 -9.79
CA ALA A 41 4.89 3.84 -9.97
C ALA A 41 4.65 3.26 -11.38
N HIS A 42 3.45 3.47 -11.93
CA HIS A 42 3.12 3.07 -13.31
C HIS A 42 3.96 3.84 -14.35
N GLN A 43 4.08 5.17 -14.20
CA GLN A 43 4.91 5.98 -15.11
C GLN A 43 6.40 5.59 -15.10
N LEU A 44 6.90 5.08 -13.98
CA LEU A 44 8.28 4.57 -13.84
C LEU A 44 8.44 3.13 -14.35
N GLY A 45 7.35 2.49 -14.84
CA GLY A 45 7.37 1.12 -15.37
C GLY A 45 7.43 0.03 -14.32
N ASP A 46 7.04 0.35 -13.08
CA ASP A 46 7.13 -0.56 -11.92
C ASP A 46 5.82 -1.30 -11.63
N ILE A 47 4.74 -1.10 -12.43
CA ILE A 47 3.42 -1.72 -12.23
C ILE A 47 3.01 -2.62 -13.40
N GLU A 48 2.93 -2.07 -14.62
CA GLU A 48 2.39 -2.79 -15.78
C GLU A 48 3.23 -4.02 -16.11
N GLY A 49 2.56 -5.18 -16.23
CA GLY A 49 3.20 -6.47 -16.50
C GLY A 49 4.06 -7.04 -15.36
N LYS A 50 4.06 -6.40 -14.17
CA LYS A 50 4.87 -6.81 -13.01
C LYS A 50 4.10 -7.74 -12.08
N VAL A 51 4.85 -8.59 -11.38
CA VAL A 51 4.38 -9.35 -10.22
C VAL A 51 4.58 -8.48 -8.99
N ILE A 52 3.49 -8.20 -8.28
CA ILE A 52 3.45 -7.25 -7.17
C ILE A 52 3.05 -7.93 -5.87
N ALA A 53 3.58 -7.46 -4.74
CA ALA A 53 3.08 -7.80 -3.42
C ALA A 53 2.62 -6.52 -2.69
N ASP A 54 1.41 -6.56 -2.13
CA ASP A 54 0.80 -5.51 -1.30
C ASP A 54 0.88 -5.96 0.17
N PHE A 55 1.86 -5.42 0.89
CA PHE A 55 2.12 -5.79 2.29
C PHE A 55 1.29 -4.94 3.26
N GLY A 56 0.50 -5.61 4.10
CA GLY A 56 -0.49 -4.96 4.92
C GLY A 56 -1.61 -4.37 4.04
N CYS A 57 -2.13 -5.20 3.13
CA CYS A 57 -3.02 -4.73 2.06
C CYS A 57 -4.33 -4.08 2.57
N GLY A 58 -4.70 -4.32 3.82
CA GLY A 58 -5.93 -3.80 4.40
C GLY A 58 -7.14 -4.11 3.53
N THR A 59 -7.86 -3.09 3.12
CA THR A 59 -9.05 -3.20 2.25
C THR A 59 -8.71 -3.28 0.75
N GLY A 60 -7.43 -3.44 0.40
CA GLY A 60 -6.96 -3.77 -0.95
C GLY A 60 -6.73 -2.57 -1.88
N ILE A 61 -6.76 -1.34 -1.36
CA ILE A 61 -6.72 -0.13 -2.19
C ILE A 61 -5.50 -0.05 -3.11
N LEU A 62 -4.31 -0.40 -2.61
CA LEU A 62 -3.08 -0.34 -3.41
C LEU A 62 -3.00 -1.50 -4.40
N GLY A 63 -3.23 -2.73 -3.94
CA GLY A 63 -3.15 -3.91 -4.79
C GLY A 63 -4.19 -3.93 -5.91
N ILE A 64 -5.44 -3.55 -5.62
CA ILE A 64 -6.49 -3.45 -6.65
C ILE A 64 -6.16 -2.33 -7.64
N GLY A 65 -5.68 -1.18 -7.14
CA GLY A 65 -5.23 -0.10 -8.00
C GLY A 65 -4.07 -0.52 -8.93
N ALA A 66 -3.16 -1.37 -8.45
CA ALA A 66 -2.09 -1.95 -9.27
C ALA A 66 -2.65 -2.90 -10.36
N LEU A 67 -3.65 -3.74 -10.03
CA LEU A 67 -4.34 -4.57 -11.04
C LEU A 67 -4.98 -3.72 -12.13
N LEU A 68 -5.66 -2.62 -11.75
CA LEU A 68 -6.28 -1.67 -12.68
C LEU A 68 -5.27 -0.94 -13.59
N LEU A 69 -4.01 -0.85 -13.15
CA LEU A 69 -2.89 -0.30 -13.93
C LEU A 69 -2.09 -1.37 -14.68
N GLY A 70 -2.63 -2.58 -14.80
CA GLY A 70 -2.06 -3.63 -15.64
C GLY A 70 -1.00 -4.51 -14.97
N ALA A 71 -0.98 -4.60 -13.64
CA ALA A 71 -0.14 -5.60 -12.96
C ALA A 71 -0.45 -7.00 -13.48
N LYS A 72 0.59 -7.84 -13.63
CA LYS A 72 0.47 -9.23 -14.08
C LYS A 72 -0.23 -10.08 -13.02
N GLU A 73 0.25 -9.97 -11.78
CA GLU A 73 -0.29 -10.67 -10.60
C GLU A 73 -0.08 -9.79 -9.38
N VAL A 74 -0.98 -9.86 -8.40
CA VAL A 74 -0.85 -9.16 -7.12
C VAL A 74 -1.09 -10.12 -5.96
N TYR A 75 -0.14 -10.18 -5.03
CA TYR A 75 -0.25 -10.89 -3.75
C TYR A 75 -0.67 -9.90 -2.68
N PHE A 76 -1.85 -10.09 -2.11
CA PHE A 76 -2.42 -9.29 -1.02
C PHE A 76 -2.15 -9.99 0.30
N ILE A 77 -1.39 -9.39 1.20
CA ILE A 77 -1.03 -9.98 2.49
C ILE A 77 -1.49 -9.08 3.62
N ASP A 78 -2.31 -9.60 4.54
CA ASP A 78 -2.72 -8.91 5.76
C ASP A 78 -3.02 -9.92 6.87
N THR A 79 -2.79 -9.55 8.12
CA THR A 79 -3.11 -10.36 9.30
C THR A 79 -4.60 -10.35 9.63
N SER A 80 -5.33 -9.33 9.19
CA SER A 80 -6.76 -9.14 9.45
C SER A 80 -7.62 -9.85 8.41
N ASN A 81 -8.25 -10.96 8.82
CA ASN A 81 -9.22 -11.66 7.95
C ASN A 81 -10.35 -10.71 7.50
N SER A 82 -10.87 -9.86 8.38
CA SER A 82 -11.96 -8.93 8.02
C SER A 82 -11.53 -7.92 6.95
N ALA A 83 -10.30 -7.42 7.02
CA ALA A 83 -9.74 -6.53 6.01
C ALA A 83 -9.61 -7.23 4.66
N VAL A 84 -9.06 -8.45 4.64
CA VAL A 84 -8.93 -9.26 3.42
C VAL A 84 -10.31 -9.58 2.80
N GLN A 85 -11.34 -9.86 3.62
CA GLN A 85 -12.69 -10.06 3.10
C GLN A 85 -13.26 -8.77 2.47
N THR A 86 -12.96 -7.60 3.05
CA THR A 86 -13.33 -6.31 2.44
C THR A 86 -12.58 -6.08 1.14
N ALA A 87 -11.27 -6.40 1.08
CA ALA A 87 -10.48 -6.31 -0.15
C ALA A 87 -11.06 -7.18 -1.28
N LYS A 88 -11.47 -8.42 -0.97
CA LYS A 88 -12.15 -9.31 -1.94
C LYS A 88 -13.47 -8.73 -2.44
N LYS A 89 -14.25 -8.08 -1.57
CA LYS A 89 -15.50 -7.42 -1.98
C LYS A 89 -15.23 -6.22 -2.90
N ASN A 90 -14.25 -5.39 -2.55
CA ASN A 90 -13.86 -4.26 -3.38
C ASN A 90 -13.39 -4.73 -4.76
N LEU A 91 -12.61 -5.81 -4.83
CA LEU A 91 -12.19 -6.39 -6.10
C LEU A 91 -13.38 -6.85 -6.92
N LYS A 92 -14.31 -7.61 -6.32
CA LYS A 92 -15.51 -8.10 -7.00
C LYS A 92 -16.39 -6.97 -7.51
N GLN A 93 -16.59 -5.93 -6.70
CA GLN A 93 -17.35 -4.74 -7.13
C GLN A 93 -16.75 -4.12 -8.40
N ILE A 94 -15.43 -3.96 -8.44
CA ILE A 94 -14.75 -3.37 -9.61
C ILE A 94 -14.81 -4.28 -10.83
N GLU A 95 -14.72 -5.59 -10.66
CA GLU A 95 -14.90 -6.54 -11.75
C GLU A 95 -16.30 -6.41 -12.38
N GLU A 96 -17.34 -6.30 -11.54
CA GLU A 96 -18.71 -6.11 -11.99
C GLU A 96 -18.92 -4.75 -12.70
N GLU A 97 -18.31 -3.67 -12.17
CA GLU A 97 -18.42 -2.33 -12.75
C GLU A 97 -17.69 -2.18 -14.10
N LEU A 98 -16.54 -2.86 -14.26
CA LEU A 98 -15.71 -2.72 -15.46
C LEU A 98 -15.90 -3.85 -16.48
N GLY A 99 -16.54 -4.95 -16.11
CA GLY A 99 -16.65 -6.15 -16.93
C GLY A 99 -15.30 -6.84 -17.16
N GLU A 100 -14.36 -6.68 -16.21
CA GLU A 100 -13.03 -7.28 -16.27
C GLU A 100 -12.88 -8.43 -15.29
N ASN A 101 -12.06 -9.43 -15.63
CA ASN A 101 -11.72 -10.55 -14.77
C ASN A 101 -10.34 -10.29 -14.12
N LEU A 102 -10.34 -9.77 -12.91
CA LEU A 102 -9.12 -9.43 -12.16
C LEU A 102 -8.78 -10.49 -11.09
N HIS A 103 -9.76 -11.28 -10.64
CA HIS A 103 -9.58 -12.24 -9.54
C HIS A 103 -8.58 -13.35 -9.87
N GLU A 104 -8.42 -13.74 -11.15
CA GLU A 104 -7.41 -14.71 -11.55
C GLU A 104 -5.97 -14.22 -11.32
N LYS A 105 -5.78 -12.90 -11.24
CA LYS A 105 -4.49 -12.23 -11.00
C LYS A 105 -4.29 -11.86 -9.53
N ALA A 106 -5.29 -12.08 -8.66
CA ALA A 106 -5.31 -11.65 -7.27
C ALA A 106 -5.14 -12.83 -6.31
N HIS A 107 -4.06 -12.85 -5.55
CA HIS A 107 -3.74 -13.90 -4.59
C HIS A 107 -3.81 -13.36 -3.16
N PHE A 108 -4.82 -13.76 -2.40
CA PHE A 108 -5.04 -13.30 -1.03
C PHE A 108 -4.45 -14.26 0.00
N LEU A 109 -3.60 -13.73 0.88
CA LEU A 109 -2.94 -14.44 1.97
C LEU A 109 -3.30 -13.79 3.31
N ILE A 110 -3.90 -14.55 4.21
CA ILE A 110 -4.18 -14.10 5.58
C ILE A 110 -3.01 -14.57 6.47
N GLY A 111 -2.22 -13.64 6.97
CA GLY A 111 -1.06 -13.94 7.79
C GLY A 111 -0.09 -12.80 7.90
N ASP A 112 0.96 -13.03 8.69
CA ASP A 112 2.04 -12.06 8.85
C ASP A 112 2.92 -12.01 7.60
N ILE A 113 3.42 -10.82 7.28
CA ILE A 113 4.29 -10.59 6.10
C ILE A 113 5.57 -11.42 6.16
N SER A 114 6.04 -11.85 7.35
CA SER A 114 7.20 -12.72 7.51
C SER A 114 7.01 -14.09 6.83
N MET A 115 5.76 -14.54 6.66
CA MET A 115 5.42 -15.78 5.97
C MET A 115 5.57 -15.69 4.44
N PHE A 116 5.68 -14.48 3.88
CA PHE A 116 5.80 -14.28 2.45
C PHE A 116 7.27 -14.44 2.00
N ASN A 117 7.56 -15.52 1.28
CA ASN A 117 8.94 -15.89 0.88
C ASN A 117 9.14 -15.88 -0.65
N ARG A 118 8.27 -15.20 -1.41
CA ARG A 118 8.39 -15.06 -2.86
C ARG A 118 9.18 -13.83 -3.22
N LYS A 119 9.98 -13.89 -4.30
CA LYS A 119 10.56 -12.70 -4.93
C LYS A 119 9.57 -12.15 -5.93
N VAL A 120 9.38 -10.85 -5.90
CA VAL A 120 8.47 -10.11 -6.79
C VAL A 120 9.21 -8.95 -7.45
N ASP A 121 8.62 -8.38 -8.49
CA ASP A 121 9.22 -7.23 -9.15
C ASP A 121 9.06 -5.98 -8.28
N THR A 122 7.84 -5.75 -7.74
CA THR A 122 7.54 -4.57 -6.93
C THR A 122 6.79 -4.95 -5.65
N VAL A 123 7.21 -4.39 -4.53
CA VAL A 123 6.42 -4.38 -3.29
C VAL A 123 5.80 -3.00 -3.12
N ILE A 124 4.52 -2.96 -2.85
CA ILE A 124 3.79 -1.75 -2.48
C ILE A 124 3.27 -1.90 -1.06
N GLN A 125 3.31 -0.83 -0.26
CA GLN A 125 2.81 -0.89 1.12
C GLN A 125 2.51 0.48 1.69
N ASN A 126 1.49 0.53 2.57
CA ASN A 126 1.25 1.60 3.53
C ASN A 126 1.33 1.01 4.93
N PRO A 127 2.55 0.82 5.48
CA PRO A 127 2.75 0.12 6.74
C PRO A 127 2.23 0.93 7.92
N PRO A 128 2.01 0.29 9.10
CA PRO A 128 1.75 1.01 10.34
C PRO A 128 2.89 1.98 10.62
N PHE A 129 2.56 3.20 11.09
CA PHE A 129 3.56 4.27 11.31
C PHE A 129 4.38 4.09 12.62
N GLY A 130 4.24 2.97 13.31
CA GLY A 130 4.97 2.68 14.54
C GLY A 130 4.52 3.50 15.75
N THR A 131 3.28 4.03 15.73
CA THR A 131 2.75 4.82 16.84
C THR A 131 2.24 3.95 17.99
N GLN A 132 1.83 2.72 17.68
CA GLN A 132 1.33 1.73 18.66
C GLN A 132 2.37 0.64 18.94
N LYS A 133 3.11 0.20 17.93
CA LYS A 133 4.17 -0.78 18.06
C LYS A 133 5.47 -0.18 17.50
N GLU A 134 6.39 0.13 18.41
CA GLU A 134 7.68 0.68 18.03
C GLU A 134 8.39 -0.20 17.00
N HIS A 135 8.95 0.43 15.96
CA HIS A 135 9.65 -0.25 14.86
C HIS A 135 8.80 -1.16 13.94
N ALA A 136 7.47 -1.10 13.99
CA ALA A 136 6.63 -1.90 13.09
C ALA A 136 6.90 -1.56 11.61
N ASP A 137 7.04 -0.29 11.28
CA ASP A 137 7.39 0.20 9.95
C ASP A 137 8.74 -0.35 9.44
N ARG A 138 9.72 -0.52 10.34
CA ARG A 138 11.03 -1.10 10.01
C ARG A 138 10.93 -2.55 9.56
N ILE A 139 10.12 -3.38 10.25
CA ILE A 139 9.92 -4.79 9.89
C ILE A 139 9.31 -4.89 8.49
N PHE A 140 8.30 -4.06 8.21
CA PHE A 140 7.68 -3.99 6.89
C PHE A 140 8.68 -3.59 5.81
N LEU A 141 9.47 -2.55 6.06
CA LEU A 141 10.45 -2.06 5.10
C LEU A 141 11.55 -3.09 4.83
N GLU A 142 12.04 -3.76 5.87
CA GLU A 142 13.04 -4.83 5.75
C GLU A 142 12.52 -5.97 4.87
N LYS A 143 11.32 -6.45 5.17
CA LYS A 143 10.68 -7.54 4.42
C LYS A 143 10.39 -7.13 2.97
N ALA A 144 9.99 -5.88 2.74
CA ALA A 144 9.76 -5.36 1.40
C ALA A 144 11.06 -5.33 0.57
N ILE A 145 12.16 -4.83 1.12
CA ILE A 145 13.48 -4.81 0.45
C ILE A 145 14.01 -6.24 0.23
N GLU A 146 13.73 -7.16 1.16
CA GLU A 146 14.09 -8.56 0.98
C GLU A 146 13.40 -9.15 -0.25
N ASN A 147 12.09 -8.96 -0.40
CA ASN A 147 11.28 -9.65 -1.42
C ASN A 147 11.17 -8.91 -2.76
N GLY A 148 11.20 -7.59 -2.77
CA GLY A 148 11.03 -6.75 -3.98
C GLY A 148 12.36 -6.34 -4.62
N LYS A 149 12.38 -6.18 -5.94
CA LYS A 149 13.44 -5.44 -6.65
C LYS A 149 13.25 -3.95 -6.46
N ILE A 150 11.99 -3.53 -6.53
CA ILE A 150 11.50 -2.17 -6.29
C ILE A 150 10.54 -2.19 -5.11
N VAL A 151 10.59 -1.16 -4.28
CA VAL A 151 9.67 -0.99 -3.14
C VAL A 151 9.07 0.40 -3.17
N TYR A 152 7.75 0.48 -3.07
CA TYR A 152 7.00 1.70 -2.79
C TYR A 152 6.45 1.61 -1.37
N SER A 153 6.86 2.52 -0.51
CA SER A 153 6.46 2.51 0.91
C SER A 153 6.09 3.90 1.40
N VAL A 154 4.98 4.01 2.12
CA VAL A 154 4.48 5.27 2.69
C VAL A 154 4.97 5.42 4.11
N HIS A 155 5.57 6.56 4.44
CA HIS A 155 6.10 6.87 5.76
C HIS A 155 5.84 8.34 6.13
N LYS A 156 5.91 8.67 7.41
CA LYS A 156 5.93 10.06 7.85
C LYS A 156 7.14 10.78 7.27
N THR A 157 6.94 11.97 6.71
CA THR A 157 8.04 12.74 6.10
C THR A 157 9.17 13.02 7.08
N SER A 158 8.87 13.13 8.37
CA SER A 158 9.86 13.34 9.45
C SER A 158 10.84 12.17 9.65
N THR A 159 10.56 10.96 9.13
CA THR A 159 11.43 9.79 9.28
C THR A 159 12.43 9.61 8.12
N MET A 160 12.50 10.56 7.19
CA MET A 160 13.26 10.43 5.94
C MET A 160 14.75 10.11 6.14
N ASP A 161 15.40 10.70 7.13
CA ASP A 161 16.84 10.47 7.36
C ASP A 161 17.10 9.04 7.88
N PHE A 162 16.20 8.52 8.71
CA PHE A 162 16.23 7.11 9.10
C PHE A 162 16.06 6.20 7.88
N LEU A 163 15.07 6.48 7.02
CA LEU A 163 14.78 5.67 5.82
C LEU A 163 15.96 5.62 4.85
N LYS A 164 16.65 6.75 4.63
CA LYS A 164 17.87 6.82 3.80
C LYS A 164 18.99 5.94 4.36
N THR A 165 19.23 6.05 5.69
CA THR A 165 20.26 5.28 6.37
C THR A 165 19.95 3.80 6.33
N PHE A 166 18.71 3.43 6.64
CA PHE A 166 18.25 2.04 6.67
C PHE A 166 18.32 1.39 5.28
N SER A 167 17.87 2.08 4.23
CA SER A 167 17.94 1.57 2.86
C SER A 167 19.38 1.28 2.45
N LYS A 168 20.34 2.16 2.78
CA LYS A 168 21.76 1.94 2.51
C LYS A 168 22.31 0.71 3.25
N GLN A 169 21.94 0.50 4.51
CA GLN A 169 22.35 -0.68 5.30
C GLN A 169 21.82 -1.98 4.68
N LYS A 170 20.72 -1.92 3.93
CA LYS A 170 20.10 -3.06 3.23
C LYS A 170 20.51 -3.16 1.75
N ASN A 171 21.62 -2.57 1.37
CA ASN A 171 22.15 -2.57 -0.01
C ASN A 171 21.09 -2.06 -1.02
N SER A 172 20.43 -0.96 -0.67
CA SER A 172 19.37 -0.33 -1.45
C SER A 172 19.46 1.18 -1.35
N HIS A 173 18.79 1.91 -2.23
CA HIS A 173 18.76 3.36 -2.15
C HIS A 173 17.39 3.93 -2.53
N ILE A 174 17.03 5.08 -1.93
CA ILE A 174 15.83 5.82 -2.28
C ILE A 174 16.11 6.59 -3.57
N THR A 175 15.35 6.28 -4.63
CA THR A 175 15.48 6.93 -5.94
C THR A 175 14.53 8.10 -6.11
N HIS A 176 13.31 8.00 -5.55
CA HIS A 176 12.27 9.03 -5.65
C HIS A 176 11.57 9.20 -4.31
N VAL A 177 11.11 10.42 -4.07
CA VAL A 177 10.31 10.80 -2.90
C VAL A 177 9.11 11.62 -3.37
N PHE A 178 7.91 11.10 -3.15
CA PHE A 178 6.64 11.76 -3.50
C PHE A 178 6.00 12.24 -2.20
N ARG A 179 6.04 13.55 -1.96
CA ARG A 179 5.41 14.16 -0.78
C ARG A 179 3.92 14.28 -0.98
N MET A 180 3.15 13.91 0.02
CA MET A 180 1.69 13.99 0.01
C MET A 180 1.16 14.28 1.40
N GLU A 181 -0.06 14.78 1.48
CA GLU A 181 -0.78 15.01 2.72
C GLU A 181 -1.88 13.97 2.87
N MET A 182 -1.80 13.15 3.92
CA MET A 182 -2.80 12.14 4.22
C MET A 182 -3.76 12.64 5.29
N GLN A 183 -5.06 12.48 5.04
CA GLN A 183 -6.10 12.80 6.02
C GLN A 183 -6.36 11.58 6.89
N LEU A 184 -5.99 11.66 8.17
CA LEU A 184 -6.39 10.68 9.17
C LEU A 184 -7.76 11.06 9.72
N LYS A 185 -8.81 10.36 9.32
CA LYS A 185 -10.10 10.46 9.98
C LYS A 185 -9.99 9.85 11.37
N GLN A 186 -10.35 10.61 12.40
CA GLN A 186 -10.36 10.09 13.76
C GLN A 186 -11.38 8.96 13.87
N THR A 187 -10.93 7.78 14.23
CA THR A 187 -11.76 6.57 14.39
C THR A 187 -12.32 6.40 15.80
N MET A 188 -12.10 7.36 16.72
CA MET A 188 -12.51 7.25 18.13
C MET A 188 -13.65 8.19 18.48
N LYS A 189 -14.71 7.66 19.13
CA LYS A 189 -15.98 8.32 19.47
C LYS A 189 -15.90 9.52 20.43
N TRP A 190 -14.77 9.84 21.04
CA TRP A 190 -14.60 10.93 22.03
C TRP A 190 -13.76 12.12 21.59
N HIS A 191 -13.28 12.14 20.37
CA HIS A 191 -12.60 13.31 19.85
C HIS A 191 -13.54 14.16 19.01
N LYS A 192 -13.79 15.41 19.45
CA LYS A 192 -14.48 16.43 18.65
C LYS A 192 -13.70 16.63 17.34
N SER A 193 -14.37 16.40 16.25
CA SER A 193 -14.10 16.73 14.84
C SER A 193 -12.81 17.51 14.53
N ASP A 194 -11.67 16.85 14.45
CA ASP A 194 -10.54 17.40 13.73
C ASP A 194 -9.98 16.32 12.79
N ILE A 195 -10.11 16.57 11.47
CA ILE A 195 -9.39 15.82 10.46
C ILE A 195 -7.91 16.15 10.69
N ARG A 196 -7.16 15.22 11.22
CA ARG A 196 -5.73 15.41 11.41
C ARG A 196 -5.03 15.15 10.08
N ARG A 197 -4.37 16.16 9.55
CA ARG A 197 -3.51 16.04 8.40
C ARG A 197 -2.11 15.63 8.83
N VAL A 198 -1.54 14.67 8.15
CA VAL A 198 -0.18 14.16 8.41
C VAL A 198 0.62 14.23 7.13
N ASP A 199 1.76 14.89 7.19
CA ASP A 199 2.72 14.92 6.09
C ASP A 199 3.37 13.55 5.95
N VAL A 200 3.11 12.89 4.84
CA VAL A 200 3.67 11.60 4.48
C VAL A 200 4.43 11.68 3.17
N SER A 201 5.32 10.73 2.98
CA SER A 201 6.06 10.57 1.74
C SER A 201 5.95 9.12 1.28
N ALA A 202 5.52 8.91 0.05
CA ALA A 202 5.76 7.65 -0.62
C ALA A 202 7.18 7.68 -1.17
N ILE A 203 7.98 6.69 -0.81
CA ILE A 203 9.37 6.55 -1.26
C ILE A 203 9.47 5.38 -2.23
N ARG A 204 10.24 5.56 -3.31
CA ARG A 204 10.66 4.47 -4.18
C ARG A 204 12.07 4.06 -3.81
N ILE A 205 12.23 2.80 -3.47
CA ILE A 205 13.53 2.20 -3.15
C ILE A 205 13.87 1.19 -4.24
N GLU A 206 15.13 1.19 -4.63
CA GLU A 206 15.70 0.23 -5.59
C GLU A 206 16.86 -0.52 -4.96
N LYS A 207 16.86 -1.84 -5.13
CA LYS A 207 17.95 -2.69 -4.66
C LYS A 207 19.18 -2.52 -5.57
N LEU A 208 20.34 -2.35 -4.97
CA LEU A 208 21.60 -2.33 -5.70
C LEU A 208 21.91 -3.74 -6.24
N LYS A 209 22.44 -3.78 -7.45
CA LYS A 209 22.86 -5.03 -8.11
C LYS A 209 24.08 -5.65 -7.46
#